data_42a710837ba181fef55c482bf8985477
#
_entry.id   42a710837ba181fef55c482bf8985477
#
_cell.length_a   1.000
_cell.length_b   1.000
_cell.length_c   1.000
_cell.angle_alpha   90.00
_cell.angle_beta   90.00
_cell.angle_gamma   90.00
#
_symmetry.space_group_name_H-M   'P 1'
#
loop_
_entity.id
_entity.type
_entity.pdbx_description
1 polymer ?
#
loop_
_entity_poly.entity_id
_entity_poly.type
_entity_poly.pdbx_seq_one_letter_code
_entity_poly.pdbx_strand_id
1 'polypeptide(L)'
;LIWDKDEFSLFIDLGTNGEMAITDGKRMIVTATAAGPAFEGGPGKAVAGSDMVAVTAFLLKEGIIDETGLMAGPYFEEGVTVALSDAMNAPGSSDGVYLTQKDIRDLQMAKAAVRAGVEVLWKKMGCPEISQVCLAGGFGYYLDVDAAAVIGLLPEKWKRYTRAVGNTSLAGAFQMGKDLWTGRLQEERLNKTLQGIESINLAEQENFEEMYIRYMNLQSS
;
A
#
# COMPACT_ATOMS: atom_id res chain seq x y z
N LEU A 1 16.26 -2.66 7.36
CA LEU A 1 15.68 -1.46 6.75
C LEU A 1 15.04 -0.55 7.78
N ILE A 2 14.17 -1.11 8.62
CA ILE A 2 13.42 -0.41 9.66
C ILE A 2 13.78 -0.86 11.08
N TRP A 3 14.55 -1.94 11.23
CA TRP A 3 15.04 -2.43 12.50
C TRP A 3 16.33 -1.70 12.91
N ASP A 4 16.61 -1.63 14.20
CA ASP A 4 17.76 -0.93 14.80
C ASP A 4 17.77 0.61 14.64
N LYS A 5 16.61 1.22 14.42
CA LYS A 5 16.46 2.67 14.49
C LYS A 5 15.58 3.01 15.68
N ASP A 6 16.01 3.92 16.54
CA ASP A 6 15.18 4.44 17.64
C ASP A 6 14.11 5.43 17.11
N GLU A 7 13.42 5.02 16.04
CA GLU A 7 12.41 5.83 15.35
C GLU A 7 11.23 4.95 14.93
N PHE A 8 10.02 5.48 14.99
CA PHE A 8 8.84 4.77 14.51
C PHE A 8 8.83 4.70 12.99
N SER A 9 8.94 3.49 12.48
CA SER A 9 8.93 3.21 11.06
C SER A 9 7.78 2.27 10.70
N LEU A 10 7.10 2.56 9.60
CA LEU A 10 6.08 1.72 8.99
C LEU A 10 6.64 1.09 7.71
N PHE A 11 6.37 -0.17 7.51
CA PHE A 11 6.71 -0.92 6.31
C PHE A 11 5.44 -1.52 5.71
N ILE A 12 5.27 -1.38 4.41
CA ILE A 12 4.12 -1.91 3.66
C ILE A 12 4.68 -2.54 2.39
N ASP A 13 4.56 -3.85 2.26
CA ASP A 13 4.84 -4.58 1.01
C ASP A 13 3.52 -4.81 0.28
N LEU A 14 3.39 -4.22 -0.89
CA LEU A 14 2.16 -4.26 -1.67
C LEU A 14 2.29 -5.24 -2.84
N GLY A 15 1.56 -6.32 -2.74
CA GLY A 15 1.38 -7.35 -3.76
C GLY A 15 -0.05 -7.86 -3.77
N THR A 16 -0.27 -9.15 -4.08
CA THR A 16 -1.56 -9.85 -3.93
C THR A 16 -2.07 -9.77 -2.49
N ASN A 17 -1.12 -9.81 -1.55
CA ASN A 17 -1.36 -9.47 -0.15
C ASN A 17 -0.71 -8.13 0.15
N GLY A 18 -1.12 -7.53 1.27
CA GLY A 18 -0.43 -6.39 1.86
C GLY A 18 0.22 -6.85 3.17
N GLU A 19 1.53 -7.16 3.14
CA GLU A 19 2.29 -7.43 4.36
C GLU A 19 2.73 -6.12 4.98
N MET A 20 2.48 -5.96 6.27
CA MET A 20 2.72 -4.72 6.98
C MET A 20 3.48 -4.94 8.28
N ALA A 21 4.34 -4.00 8.62
CA ALA A 21 5.07 -3.98 9.89
C ALA A 21 5.20 -2.56 10.43
N ILE A 22 5.08 -2.41 11.74
CA ILE A 22 5.43 -1.18 12.45
C ILE A 22 6.45 -1.48 13.54
N THR A 23 7.41 -0.61 13.73
CA THR A 23 8.47 -0.79 14.73
C THR A 23 8.92 0.54 15.33
N ASP A 24 9.38 0.48 16.58
CA ASP A 24 10.13 1.54 17.27
C ASP A 24 11.65 1.25 17.33
N GLY A 25 12.11 0.23 16.58
CA GLY A 25 13.48 -0.26 16.60
C GLY A 25 13.76 -1.34 17.65
N LYS A 26 12.86 -1.55 18.63
CA LYS A 26 12.99 -2.54 19.71
C LYS A 26 11.91 -3.60 19.66
N ARG A 27 10.69 -3.19 19.37
CA ARG A 27 9.51 -4.03 19.18
C ARG A 27 9.00 -3.88 17.75
N MET A 28 8.50 -4.96 17.18
CA MET A 28 7.88 -4.96 15.86
C MET A 28 6.54 -5.67 15.92
N ILE A 29 5.50 -5.05 15.38
CA ILE A 29 4.20 -5.70 15.19
C ILE A 29 4.00 -5.88 13.70
N VAL A 30 3.64 -7.10 13.29
CA VAL A 30 3.44 -7.44 11.88
C VAL A 30 2.04 -7.99 11.65
N THR A 31 1.55 -7.79 10.44
CA THR A 31 0.29 -8.37 9.98
C THR A 31 0.30 -8.49 8.45
N ALA A 32 -0.67 -9.21 7.92
CA ALA A 32 -0.96 -9.28 6.50
C ALA A 32 -2.46 -9.16 6.26
N THR A 33 -2.82 -8.65 5.09
CA THR A 33 -4.20 -8.60 4.60
C THR A 33 -4.27 -9.08 3.16
N ALA A 34 -5.38 -9.70 2.78
CA ALA A 34 -5.67 -9.99 1.39
C ALA A 34 -6.08 -8.69 0.69
N ALA A 35 -5.17 -8.09 -0.06
CA ALA A 35 -5.46 -6.92 -0.89
C ALA A 35 -6.15 -7.32 -2.21
N GLY A 36 -6.01 -8.57 -2.62
CA GLY A 36 -6.56 -9.06 -3.88
C GLY A 36 -5.77 -8.58 -5.10
N PRO A 37 -6.19 -8.96 -6.32
CA PRO A 37 -5.45 -8.68 -7.55
C PRO A 37 -5.62 -7.24 -8.07
N ALA A 38 -6.25 -6.34 -7.31
CA ALA A 38 -6.46 -4.96 -7.75
C ALA A 38 -5.14 -4.21 -7.95
N PHE A 39 -4.11 -4.59 -7.20
CA PHE A 39 -2.77 -4.03 -7.30
C PHE A 39 -1.86 -4.80 -8.27
N GLU A 40 -2.31 -5.93 -8.79
CA GLU A 40 -1.56 -6.71 -9.77
C GLU A 40 -2.01 -6.38 -11.19
N GLY A 41 -1.05 -6.07 -12.05
CA GLY A 41 -1.25 -6.15 -13.49
C GLY A 41 -1.40 -7.63 -13.87
N GLY A 42 -2.58 -8.08 -14.26
CA GLY A 42 -2.83 -9.47 -14.67
C GLY A 42 -2.77 -9.66 -16.17
N PRO A 43 -2.61 -10.92 -16.67
CA PRO A 43 -2.77 -11.22 -18.09
C PRO A 43 -4.18 -10.79 -18.54
N GLY A 44 -4.24 -9.85 -19.48
CA GLY A 44 -5.50 -9.27 -19.99
C GLY A 44 -5.92 -7.95 -19.34
N LYS A 45 -5.24 -7.48 -18.27
CA LYS A 45 -5.36 -6.09 -17.79
C LYS A 45 -4.19 -5.30 -18.38
N ALA A 46 -4.52 -4.35 -19.25
CA ALA A 46 -3.53 -3.45 -19.88
C ALA A 46 -2.94 -2.41 -18.90
N VAL A 47 -3.22 -2.54 -17.59
CA VAL A 47 -2.96 -1.50 -16.62
C VAL A 47 -2.18 -2.08 -15.43
N ALA A 48 -1.05 -1.47 -15.10
CA ALA A 48 -0.36 -1.75 -13.85
C ALA A 48 -1.18 -1.23 -12.66
N GLY A 49 -1.07 -1.89 -11.50
CA GLY A 49 -1.81 -1.44 -10.30
C GLY A 49 -1.47 0.00 -9.88
N SER A 50 -0.21 0.44 -10.11
CA SER A 50 0.22 1.84 -9.90
C SER A 50 -0.58 2.83 -10.74
N ASP A 51 -0.88 2.46 -11.99
CA ASP A 51 -1.63 3.29 -12.93
C ASP A 51 -3.10 3.39 -12.49
N MET A 52 -3.66 2.29 -11.96
CA MET A 52 -5.01 2.27 -11.37
C MET A 52 -5.15 3.30 -10.25
N VAL A 53 -4.15 3.42 -9.38
CA VAL A 53 -4.15 4.42 -8.29
C VAL A 53 -4.10 5.83 -8.86
N ALA A 54 -3.19 6.09 -9.81
CA ALA A 54 -3.04 7.41 -10.42
C ALA A 54 -4.30 7.82 -11.20
N VAL A 55 -4.85 6.92 -12.02
CA VAL A 55 -6.08 7.19 -12.80
C VAL A 55 -7.28 7.39 -11.87
N THR A 56 -7.42 6.59 -10.80
CA THR A 56 -8.53 6.78 -9.85
C THR A 56 -8.43 8.13 -9.12
N ALA A 57 -7.23 8.55 -8.73
CA ALA A 57 -7.01 9.87 -8.14
C ALA A 57 -7.36 11.01 -9.14
N PHE A 58 -7.02 10.84 -10.41
CA PHE A 58 -7.41 11.77 -11.48
C PHE A 58 -8.94 11.82 -11.65
N LEU A 59 -9.62 10.67 -11.76
CA LEU A 59 -11.07 10.60 -11.90
C LEU A 59 -11.81 11.26 -10.72
N LEU A 60 -11.29 11.10 -9.50
CA LEU A 60 -11.82 11.74 -8.31
C LEU A 60 -11.67 13.27 -8.38
N LYS A 61 -10.51 13.74 -8.79
CA LYS A 61 -10.21 15.18 -8.94
C LYS A 61 -11.06 15.83 -10.00
N GLU A 62 -11.30 15.14 -11.13
CA GLU A 62 -12.15 15.66 -12.23
C GLU A 62 -13.67 15.49 -11.95
N GLY A 63 -14.05 14.90 -10.81
CA GLY A 63 -15.45 14.68 -10.45
C GLY A 63 -16.17 13.64 -11.31
N ILE A 64 -15.41 12.78 -12.01
CA ILE A 64 -15.95 11.64 -12.77
C ILE A 64 -16.37 10.52 -11.83
N ILE A 65 -15.69 10.37 -10.70
CA ILE A 65 -16.13 9.56 -9.56
C ILE A 65 -16.28 10.44 -8.33
N ASP A 66 -17.20 10.08 -7.45
CA ASP A 66 -17.36 10.73 -6.14
C ASP A 66 -16.51 10.03 -5.04
N GLU A 67 -16.56 10.58 -3.82
CA GLU A 67 -15.87 10.02 -2.65
C GLU A 67 -16.25 8.58 -2.34
N THR A 68 -17.47 8.16 -2.69
CA THR A 68 -17.93 6.79 -2.53
C THR A 68 -17.44 5.87 -3.64
N GLY A 69 -16.70 6.41 -4.61
CA GLY A 69 -16.23 5.71 -5.80
C GLY A 69 -17.33 5.44 -6.83
N LEU A 70 -18.47 6.13 -6.74
CA LEU A 70 -19.53 6.01 -7.74
C LEU A 70 -19.19 6.84 -8.98
N MET A 71 -19.22 6.20 -10.15
CA MET A 71 -19.03 6.87 -11.43
C MET A 71 -20.26 7.71 -11.81
N ALA A 72 -20.02 8.92 -12.30
CA ALA A 72 -21.08 9.84 -12.70
C ALA A 72 -21.66 9.51 -14.07
N GLY A 73 -22.98 9.70 -14.21
CA GLY A 73 -23.69 9.68 -15.49
C GLY A 73 -23.45 8.41 -16.33
N PRO A 74 -23.10 8.56 -17.61
CA PRO A 74 -22.94 7.42 -18.52
C PRO A 74 -21.73 6.54 -18.18
N TYR A 75 -20.74 7.05 -17.46
CA TYR A 75 -19.54 6.29 -17.09
C TYR A 75 -19.84 5.11 -16.17
N PHE A 76 -20.96 5.14 -15.45
CA PHE A 76 -21.38 4.02 -14.59
C PHE A 76 -21.64 2.74 -15.41
N GLU A 77 -22.31 2.87 -16.54
CA GLU A 77 -22.65 1.74 -17.42
C GLU A 77 -21.56 1.48 -18.48
N GLU A 78 -20.99 2.53 -19.04
CA GLU A 78 -20.10 2.46 -20.19
C GLU A 78 -18.61 2.36 -19.81
N GLY A 79 -18.25 2.66 -18.55
CA GLY A 79 -16.84 2.84 -18.14
C GLY A 79 -16.25 4.13 -18.68
N VAL A 80 -14.97 4.34 -18.41
CA VAL A 80 -14.21 5.52 -18.82
C VAL A 80 -12.81 5.14 -19.32
N THR A 81 -12.37 5.77 -20.38
CA THR A 81 -10.97 5.67 -20.86
C THR A 81 -10.23 6.95 -20.51
N VAL A 82 -9.12 6.83 -19.80
CA VAL A 82 -8.25 7.95 -19.40
C VAL A 82 -6.88 7.76 -20.02
N ALA A 83 -6.34 8.78 -20.67
CA ALA A 83 -4.96 8.74 -21.13
C ALA A 83 -4.00 8.81 -19.93
N LEU A 84 -3.00 7.95 -19.88
CA LEU A 84 -2.01 7.95 -18.80
C LEU A 84 -1.23 9.28 -18.73
N SER A 85 -1.06 9.95 -19.87
CA SER A 85 -0.48 11.30 -19.91
C SER A 85 -1.24 12.30 -19.05
N ASP A 86 -2.56 12.19 -18.97
CA ASP A 86 -3.42 13.11 -18.24
C ASP A 86 -3.39 12.79 -16.74
N ALA A 87 -3.41 11.49 -16.40
CA ALA A 87 -3.42 11.03 -15.02
C ALA A 87 -2.06 11.17 -14.30
N MET A 88 -0.95 10.99 -15.02
CA MET A 88 0.40 10.92 -14.45
C MET A 88 1.29 12.12 -14.81
N ASN A 89 0.77 13.11 -15.54
CA ASN A 89 1.57 14.22 -16.10
C ASN A 89 2.80 13.73 -16.88
N ALA A 90 2.69 12.57 -17.55
CA ALA A 90 3.77 11.93 -18.29
C ALA A 90 3.59 12.18 -19.79
N PRO A 91 4.23 13.21 -20.39
CA PRO A 91 4.08 13.53 -21.79
C PRO A 91 4.63 12.39 -22.64
N GLY A 92 3.80 11.86 -23.55
CA GLY A 92 4.21 10.88 -24.57
C GLY A 92 3.67 9.46 -24.41
N SER A 93 2.93 9.13 -23.36
CA SER A 93 2.17 7.88 -23.30
C SER A 93 0.85 8.05 -24.07
N SER A 94 0.69 7.30 -25.18
CA SER A 94 -0.54 7.26 -25.96
C SER A 94 -1.53 6.22 -25.45
N ASP A 95 -1.15 5.46 -24.42
CA ASP A 95 -1.94 4.34 -23.93
C ASP A 95 -3.05 4.84 -22.99
N GLY A 96 -4.30 4.55 -23.37
CA GLY A 96 -5.46 4.83 -22.55
C GLY A 96 -5.76 3.67 -21.60
N VAL A 97 -6.11 4.00 -20.37
CA VAL A 97 -6.60 3.04 -19.37
C VAL A 97 -8.12 3.06 -19.40
N TYR A 98 -8.72 1.91 -19.70
CA TYR A 98 -10.16 1.73 -19.58
C TYR A 98 -10.52 1.17 -18.21
N LEU A 99 -11.40 1.87 -17.49
CA LEU A 99 -11.89 1.50 -16.17
C LEU A 99 -13.41 1.39 -16.14
N THR A 100 -13.89 0.39 -15.44
CA THR A 100 -15.30 0.17 -15.14
C THR A 100 -15.59 0.50 -13.68
N GLN A 101 -16.88 0.62 -13.35
CA GLN A 101 -17.31 0.76 -11.95
C GLN A 101 -16.80 -0.39 -11.08
N LYS A 102 -16.71 -1.60 -11.64
CA LYS A 102 -16.18 -2.77 -10.93
C LYS A 102 -14.71 -2.60 -10.58
N ASP A 103 -13.88 -2.07 -11.48
CA ASP A 103 -12.46 -1.86 -11.21
C ASP A 103 -12.24 -0.86 -10.08
N ILE A 104 -13.05 0.20 -10.03
CA ILE A 104 -13.03 1.14 -8.89
C ILE A 104 -13.41 0.44 -7.58
N ARG A 105 -14.42 -0.45 -7.57
CA ARG A 105 -14.81 -1.21 -6.38
C ARG A 105 -13.71 -2.17 -5.92
N ASP A 106 -13.07 -2.86 -6.85
CA ASP A 106 -11.96 -3.77 -6.55
C ASP A 106 -10.79 -2.99 -5.90
N LEU A 107 -10.45 -1.80 -6.44
CA LEU A 107 -9.43 -0.93 -5.85
C LEU A 107 -9.83 -0.43 -4.46
N GLN A 108 -11.09 -0.02 -4.26
CA GLN A 108 -11.58 0.43 -2.95
C GLN A 108 -11.42 -0.66 -1.88
N MET A 109 -11.78 -1.90 -2.20
CA MET A 109 -11.65 -3.03 -1.28
C MET A 109 -10.18 -3.30 -0.92
N ALA A 110 -9.31 -3.34 -1.91
CA ALA A 110 -7.88 -3.56 -1.70
C ALA A 110 -7.24 -2.44 -0.86
N LYS A 111 -7.52 -1.19 -1.22
CA LYS A 111 -7.08 0.00 -0.51
C LYS A 111 -7.57 0.01 0.94
N ALA A 112 -8.84 -0.29 1.16
CA ALA A 112 -9.44 -0.30 2.50
C ALA A 112 -8.80 -1.34 3.41
N ALA A 113 -8.50 -2.54 2.88
CA ALA A 113 -7.83 -3.60 3.62
C ALA A 113 -6.44 -3.19 4.10
N VAL A 114 -5.63 -2.60 3.21
CA VAL A 114 -4.30 -2.09 3.54
C VAL A 114 -4.41 -0.93 4.54
N ARG A 115 -5.27 0.05 4.28
CA ARG A 115 -5.41 1.24 5.13
C ARG A 115 -5.91 0.89 6.53
N ALA A 116 -6.86 -0.02 6.66
CA ALA A 116 -7.34 -0.49 7.96
C ALA A 116 -6.25 -1.27 8.72
N GLY A 117 -5.48 -2.13 8.04
CA GLY A 117 -4.35 -2.83 8.63
C GLY A 117 -3.27 -1.89 9.17
N VAL A 118 -2.91 -0.88 8.40
CA VAL A 118 -1.99 0.19 8.81
C VAL A 118 -2.51 0.93 10.06
N GLU A 119 -3.79 1.26 10.08
CA GLU A 119 -4.42 1.94 11.22
C GLU A 119 -4.40 1.08 12.49
N VAL A 120 -4.67 -0.23 12.37
CA VAL A 120 -4.57 -1.17 13.49
C VAL A 120 -3.16 -1.20 14.07
N LEU A 121 -2.16 -1.36 13.20
CA LEU A 121 -0.76 -1.39 13.62
C LEU A 121 -0.36 -0.09 14.33
N TRP A 122 -0.74 1.06 13.76
CA TRP A 122 -0.44 2.37 14.33
C TRP A 122 -1.08 2.57 15.72
N LYS A 123 -2.36 2.17 15.87
CA LYS A 123 -3.05 2.20 17.17
C LYS A 123 -2.42 1.27 18.19
N LYS A 124 -2.02 0.07 17.80
CA LYS A 124 -1.34 -0.89 18.72
C LYS A 124 0.02 -0.41 19.22
N MET A 125 0.69 0.45 18.44
CA MET A 125 1.93 1.12 18.88
C MET A 125 1.68 2.41 19.68
N GLY A 126 0.43 2.74 19.99
CA GLY A 126 0.06 3.92 20.76
C GLY A 126 -0.01 5.22 19.96
N CYS A 127 -0.29 5.11 18.66
CA CYS A 127 -0.43 6.25 17.74
C CYS A 127 0.81 7.17 17.66
N PRO A 128 2.01 6.61 17.48
CA PRO A 128 3.23 7.41 17.49
C PRO A 128 3.32 8.36 16.28
N GLU A 129 4.22 9.33 16.39
CA GLU A 129 4.66 10.09 15.23
C GLU A 129 5.53 9.19 14.33
N ILE A 130 5.12 9.00 13.07
CA ILE A 130 5.84 8.15 12.12
C ILE A 130 6.93 8.97 11.44
N SER A 131 8.17 8.51 11.57
CA SER A 131 9.35 9.16 10.96
C SER A 131 9.65 8.66 9.55
N GLN A 132 9.19 7.46 9.20
CA GLN A 132 9.44 6.84 7.91
C GLN A 132 8.35 5.84 7.54
N VAL A 133 7.91 5.88 6.28
CA VAL A 133 7.08 4.86 5.64
C VAL A 133 7.83 4.25 4.47
N CYS A 134 8.05 2.94 4.49
CA CYS A 134 8.71 2.20 3.42
C CYS A 134 7.66 1.44 2.60
N LEU A 135 7.52 1.78 1.33
CA LEU A 135 6.70 1.03 0.37
C LEU A 135 7.57 0.05 -0.39
N ALA A 136 7.31 -1.23 -0.20
CA ALA A 136 7.99 -2.33 -0.85
C ALA A 136 7.07 -3.02 -1.87
N GLY A 137 7.61 -4.04 -2.55
CA GLY A 137 6.92 -4.81 -3.57
C GLY A 137 7.02 -4.17 -4.96
N GLY A 138 6.66 -4.94 -5.98
CA GLY A 138 6.69 -4.48 -7.37
C GLY A 138 5.73 -3.32 -7.61
N PHE A 139 4.56 -3.37 -7.02
CA PHE A 139 3.57 -2.30 -7.05
C PHE A 139 4.05 -1.06 -6.27
N GLY A 140 4.53 -1.23 -5.04
CA GLY A 140 4.96 -0.12 -4.18
C GLY A 140 6.11 0.70 -4.74
N TYR A 141 6.93 0.11 -5.62
CA TYR A 141 8.05 0.80 -6.27
C TYR A 141 7.61 1.87 -7.27
N TYR A 142 6.53 1.62 -8.00
CA TYR A 142 6.01 2.53 -9.03
C TYR A 142 4.83 3.36 -8.55
N LEU A 143 4.41 3.20 -7.29
CA LEU A 143 3.24 3.88 -6.73
C LEU A 143 3.49 5.39 -6.64
N ASP A 144 2.60 6.17 -7.26
CA ASP A 144 2.51 7.60 -7.03
C ASP A 144 1.99 7.87 -5.62
N VAL A 145 2.85 8.40 -4.76
CA VAL A 145 2.54 8.66 -3.34
C VAL A 145 1.49 9.76 -3.18
N ASP A 146 1.48 10.75 -4.08
CA ASP A 146 0.49 11.81 -4.08
C ASP A 146 -0.90 11.26 -4.42
N ALA A 147 -0.99 10.46 -5.46
CA ALA A 147 -2.22 9.77 -5.84
C ALA A 147 -2.70 8.80 -4.76
N ALA A 148 -1.77 8.05 -4.13
CA ALA A 148 -2.08 7.15 -3.03
C ALA A 148 -2.68 7.88 -1.81
N ALA A 149 -2.19 9.07 -1.51
CA ALA A 149 -2.75 9.92 -0.47
C ALA A 149 -4.13 10.47 -0.86
N VAL A 150 -4.31 10.92 -2.10
CA VAL A 150 -5.60 11.43 -2.61
C VAL A 150 -6.70 10.40 -2.50
N ILE A 151 -6.45 9.13 -2.87
CA ILE A 151 -7.45 8.07 -2.75
C ILE A 151 -7.58 7.50 -1.33
N GLY A 152 -6.74 7.93 -0.37
CA GLY A 152 -6.75 7.49 1.02
C GLY A 152 -6.12 6.12 1.26
N LEU A 153 -5.27 5.61 0.37
CA LEU A 153 -4.44 4.42 0.61
C LEU A 153 -3.42 4.68 1.71
N LEU A 154 -2.86 5.89 1.74
CA LEU A 154 -1.96 6.38 2.77
C LEU A 154 -2.53 7.66 3.42
N PRO A 155 -2.32 7.86 4.74
CA PRO A 155 -2.62 9.14 5.37
C PRO A 155 -1.83 10.29 4.74
N GLU A 156 -2.48 11.41 4.43
CA GLU A 156 -1.82 12.61 3.87
C GLU A 156 -0.63 13.07 4.72
N LYS A 157 -0.78 13.04 6.04
CA LYS A 157 0.27 13.42 6.99
C LYS A 157 1.57 12.62 6.87
N TRP A 158 1.52 11.39 6.30
CA TRP A 158 2.69 10.52 6.14
C TRP A 158 3.33 10.62 4.76
N LYS A 159 2.70 11.30 3.81
CA LYS A 159 3.19 11.43 2.43
C LYS A 159 4.65 11.83 2.35
N ARG A 160 5.05 12.89 3.08
CA ARG A 160 6.43 13.40 3.09
C ARG A 160 7.47 12.44 3.67
N TYR A 161 7.04 11.45 4.45
CA TYR A 161 7.90 10.44 5.06
C TYR A 161 7.91 9.12 4.27
N THR A 162 7.13 9.05 3.19
CA THR A 162 6.94 7.85 2.39
C THR A 162 7.99 7.76 1.30
N ARG A 163 8.59 6.57 1.16
CA ARG A 163 9.54 6.27 0.09
C ARG A 163 9.36 4.86 -0.43
N ALA A 164 9.54 4.68 -1.74
CA ALA A 164 9.65 3.37 -2.38
C ALA A 164 11.02 2.74 -2.06
N VAL A 165 11.02 1.46 -1.70
CA VAL A 165 12.23 0.71 -1.32
C VAL A 165 12.47 -0.54 -2.17
N GLY A 166 11.61 -0.78 -3.18
CA GLY A 166 11.76 -1.88 -4.13
C GLY A 166 11.43 -3.26 -3.55
N ASN A 167 11.94 -4.31 -4.18
CA ASN A 167 11.73 -5.69 -3.75
C ASN A 167 12.63 -6.02 -2.55
N THR A 168 12.16 -5.72 -1.35
CA THR A 168 12.92 -5.92 -0.12
C THR A 168 12.99 -7.39 0.30
N SER A 169 12.02 -8.21 -0.07
CA SER A 169 12.03 -9.65 0.18
C SER A 169 13.19 -10.32 -0.55
N LEU A 170 13.37 -10.00 -1.84
CA LEU A 170 14.51 -10.48 -2.62
C LEU A 170 15.84 -9.93 -2.09
N ALA A 171 15.90 -8.63 -1.79
CA ALA A 171 17.10 -8.00 -1.25
C ALA A 171 17.52 -8.60 0.10
N GLY A 172 16.54 -8.86 0.98
CA GLY A 172 16.76 -9.51 2.28
C GLY A 172 17.25 -10.95 2.14
N ALA A 173 16.61 -11.74 1.26
CA ALA A 173 17.03 -13.11 0.98
C ALA A 173 18.47 -13.17 0.42
N PHE A 174 18.79 -12.27 -0.52
CA PHE A 174 20.15 -12.16 -1.08
C PHE A 174 21.18 -11.81 -0.01
N GLN A 175 20.88 -10.82 0.84
CA GLN A 175 21.78 -10.40 1.90
C GLN A 175 21.99 -11.51 2.93
N MET A 176 20.92 -12.20 3.34
CA MET A 176 21.00 -13.32 4.28
C MET A 176 21.81 -14.49 3.69
N GLY A 177 21.60 -14.84 2.43
CA GLY A 177 22.37 -15.88 1.72
C GLY A 177 23.86 -15.51 1.63
N LYS A 178 24.17 -14.24 1.35
CA LYS A 178 25.55 -13.73 1.33
C LYS A 178 26.20 -13.81 2.71
N ASP A 179 25.50 -13.43 3.75
CA ASP A 179 26.02 -13.44 5.12
C ASP A 179 26.23 -14.88 5.62
N LEU A 180 25.34 -15.81 5.27
CA LEU A 180 25.51 -17.24 5.51
C LEU A 180 26.76 -17.79 4.78
N TRP A 181 26.87 -17.51 3.47
CA TRP A 181 28.00 -17.97 2.65
C TRP A 181 29.36 -17.47 3.15
N THR A 182 29.39 -16.22 3.64
CA THR A 182 30.63 -15.59 4.11
C THR A 182 30.91 -15.78 5.60
N GLY A 183 30.09 -16.58 6.31
CA GLY A 183 30.22 -16.79 7.76
C GLY A 183 29.95 -15.54 8.60
N ARG A 184 29.29 -14.53 8.04
CA ARG A 184 28.95 -13.28 8.74
C ARG A 184 27.56 -13.29 9.34
N LEU A 185 26.76 -14.33 9.11
CA LEU A 185 25.42 -14.45 9.69
C LEU A 185 25.52 -14.53 11.21
N GLN A 186 24.95 -13.54 11.88
CA GLN A 186 24.84 -13.49 13.33
C GLN A 186 23.52 -14.14 13.77
N GLU A 187 23.52 -15.45 13.95
CA GLU A 187 22.32 -16.22 14.33
C GLU A 187 21.68 -15.71 15.62
N GLU A 188 22.50 -15.33 16.62
CA GLU A 188 21.99 -14.77 17.88
C GLU A 188 21.21 -13.46 17.65
N ARG A 189 21.74 -12.57 16.81
CA ARG A 189 21.05 -11.32 16.44
C ARG A 189 19.77 -11.59 15.67
N LEU A 190 19.78 -12.53 14.73
CA LEU A 190 18.59 -12.94 13.99
C LEU A 190 17.51 -13.48 14.94
N ASN A 191 17.89 -14.40 15.84
CA ASN A 191 16.98 -15.00 16.81
C ASN A 191 16.39 -13.94 17.76
N LYS A 192 17.20 -12.99 18.22
CA LYS A 192 16.74 -11.87 19.04
C LYS A 192 15.73 -10.99 18.28
N THR A 193 16.00 -10.71 17.01
CA THR A 193 15.06 -9.96 16.16
C THR A 193 13.72 -10.70 16.01
N LEU A 194 13.77 -12.01 15.70
CA LEU A 194 12.57 -12.83 15.55
C LEU A 194 11.74 -12.91 16.85
N GLN A 195 12.39 -12.98 18.01
CA GLN A 195 11.71 -12.97 19.31
C GLN A 195 11.01 -11.64 19.62
N GLY A 196 11.46 -10.53 19.02
CA GLY A 196 10.86 -9.19 19.19
C GLY A 196 9.68 -8.93 18.24
N ILE A 197 9.29 -9.90 17.40
CA ILE A 197 8.19 -9.75 16.45
C ILE A 197 6.89 -10.31 17.04
N GLU A 198 5.86 -9.46 17.08
CA GLU A 198 4.48 -9.82 17.42
C GLU A 198 3.66 -9.91 16.12
N SER A 199 3.13 -11.07 15.80
CA SER A 199 2.21 -11.23 14.67
C SER A 199 0.77 -11.12 15.15
N ILE A 200 -0.05 -10.32 14.47
CA ILE A 200 -1.47 -10.15 14.79
C ILE A 200 -2.35 -10.55 13.60
N ASN A 201 -3.53 -11.09 13.94
CA ASN A 201 -4.59 -11.36 12.97
C ASN A 201 -5.55 -10.16 12.96
N LEU A 202 -5.71 -9.52 11.79
CA LEU A 202 -6.58 -8.34 11.65
C LEU A 202 -8.05 -8.64 11.93
N ALA A 203 -8.54 -9.82 11.54
CA ALA A 203 -9.93 -10.21 11.75
C ALA A 203 -10.32 -10.32 13.24
N GLU A 204 -9.33 -10.48 14.13
CA GLU A 204 -9.52 -10.57 15.58
C GLU A 204 -9.38 -9.20 16.28
N GLN A 205 -9.08 -8.14 15.53
CA GLN A 205 -8.86 -6.82 16.12
C GLN A 205 -10.17 -6.05 16.23
N GLU A 206 -10.37 -5.42 17.40
CA GLU A 206 -11.52 -4.56 17.63
C GLU A 206 -11.61 -3.46 16.56
N ASN A 207 -12.82 -3.23 16.05
CA ASN A 207 -13.14 -2.19 15.08
C ASN A 207 -12.44 -2.33 13.72
N PHE A 208 -11.80 -3.49 13.39
CA PHE A 208 -11.17 -3.66 12.08
C PHE A 208 -12.21 -3.58 10.95
N GLU A 209 -13.35 -4.25 11.10
CA GLU A 209 -14.44 -4.23 10.11
C GLU A 209 -15.00 -2.81 9.92
N GLU A 210 -15.21 -2.07 11.01
CA GLU A 210 -15.67 -0.67 10.94
C GLU A 210 -14.64 0.22 10.21
N MET A 211 -13.36 0.07 10.52
CA MET A 211 -12.28 0.78 9.83
C MET A 211 -12.20 0.41 8.36
N TYR A 212 -12.35 -0.88 8.03
CA TYR A 212 -12.35 -1.36 6.66
C TYR A 212 -13.48 -0.71 5.85
N ILE A 213 -14.71 -0.73 6.36
CA ILE A 213 -15.89 -0.11 5.70
C ILE A 213 -15.67 1.40 5.55
N ARG A 214 -15.19 2.07 6.59
CA ARG A 214 -14.91 3.51 6.54
C ARG A 214 -13.87 3.85 5.48
N TYR A 215 -12.81 3.04 5.37
CA TYR A 215 -11.75 3.29 4.40
C TYR A 215 -12.07 2.81 2.98
N MET A 216 -13.25 2.30 2.71
CA MET A 216 -13.71 2.12 1.32
C MET A 216 -13.92 3.45 0.59
N ASN A 217 -14.25 4.52 1.30
CA ASN A 217 -14.32 5.85 0.70
C ASN A 217 -12.94 6.31 0.19
N LEU A 218 -12.92 7.04 -0.94
CA LEU A 218 -11.71 7.43 -1.67
C LEU A 218 -11.04 8.70 -1.15
N GLN A 219 -11.47 9.28 -0.02
CA GLN A 219 -10.78 10.43 0.57
C GLN A 219 -9.95 10.02 1.78
N SER A 220 -8.78 10.68 1.95
CA SER A 220 -8.04 10.60 3.19
C SER A 220 -8.72 11.49 4.24
N SER A 221 -9.25 10.86 5.27
CA SER A 221 -9.64 11.58 6.50
C SER A 221 -8.43 11.75 7.40
#